data_5d50ca018ccbf04fd3c3b59a3693dc1b
#
_entry.id   5d50ca018ccbf04fd3c3b59a3693dc1b
#
_cell.length_a   1.000
_cell.length_b   1.000
_cell.length_c   1.000
_cell.angle_alpha   90.00
_cell.angle_beta   90.00
_cell.angle_gamma   90.00
#
_symmetry.space_group_name_H-M   'P 1'
#
loop_
_entity.id
_entity.type
_entity.pdbx_description
1 polymer ?
#
loop_
_entity_poly.entity_id
_entity_poly.type
_entity_poly.pdbx_seq_one_letter_code
_entity_poly.pdbx_strand_id
1 'polypeptide(L)'
;MFKHILIPTDGSPLSIEAVKAGIRFCKETGARATVLTVTLPFPNSPLAEYAAATHAMYDAGMKKAADERLAVAAGIAREAGVTCATRAHSDWQPFLSIVQTADEEKCDAIFMASHGRRGIAGLLLGSETQKVLTHSKLPVVVYR
;
A
#
# COMPACT_ATOMS: atom_id res chain seq x y z
N MET A 1 11.72 19.08 -5.26
CA MET A 1 11.42 18.29 -6.47
C MET A 1 10.18 17.43 -6.28
N PHE A 2 10.18 16.48 -5.34
CA PHE A 2 8.95 15.74 -5.03
C PHE A 2 8.05 16.51 -4.07
N LYS A 3 6.75 16.53 -4.37
CA LYS A 3 5.74 17.24 -3.55
C LYS A 3 4.72 16.31 -2.93
N HIS A 4 4.49 15.15 -3.54
CA HIS A 4 3.49 14.19 -3.10
C HIS A 4 3.91 12.76 -3.42
N ILE A 5 4.10 11.95 -2.40
CA ILE A 5 4.59 10.57 -2.51
C ILE A 5 3.49 9.59 -2.15
N LEU A 6 3.25 8.60 -3.01
CA LEU A 6 2.42 7.45 -2.66
C LEU A 6 3.27 6.38 -1.98
N ILE A 7 2.80 5.88 -0.84
CA ILE A 7 3.47 4.83 -0.07
C ILE A 7 2.51 3.66 0.15
N PRO A 8 2.57 2.60 -0.69
CA PRO A 8 1.79 1.39 -0.45
C PRO A 8 2.29 0.60 0.75
N THR A 9 1.35 0.00 1.49
CA THR A 9 1.68 -0.91 2.60
C THR A 9 0.71 -2.09 2.66
N ASP A 10 1.23 -3.28 2.90
CA ASP A 10 0.44 -4.48 3.18
C ASP A 10 0.51 -4.90 4.66
N GLY A 11 1.15 -4.08 5.49
CA GLY A 11 1.35 -4.33 6.91
C GLY A 11 2.43 -5.35 7.25
N SER A 12 3.17 -5.87 6.26
CA SER A 12 4.33 -6.73 6.50
C SER A 12 5.47 -5.95 7.19
N PRO A 13 6.40 -6.63 7.88
CA PRO A 13 7.52 -5.95 8.53
C PRO A 13 8.35 -5.07 7.58
N LEU A 14 8.68 -5.56 6.39
CA LEU A 14 9.43 -4.77 5.40
C LEU A 14 8.61 -3.58 4.89
N SER A 15 7.31 -3.76 4.67
CA SER A 15 6.41 -2.70 4.25
C SER A 15 6.31 -1.59 5.31
N ILE A 16 6.30 -1.94 6.59
CA ILE A 16 6.31 -0.95 7.68
C ILE A 16 7.62 -0.18 7.69
N GLU A 17 8.76 -0.85 7.50
CA GLU A 17 10.06 -0.17 7.39
C GLU A 17 10.11 0.74 6.15
N ALA A 18 9.51 0.31 5.03
CA ALA A 18 9.37 1.16 3.86
C ALA A 18 8.49 2.39 4.12
N VAL A 19 7.40 2.26 4.90
CA VAL A 19 6.59 3.41 5.34
C VAL A 19 7.42 4.39 6.15
N LYS A 20 8.18 3.90 7.13
CA LYS A 20 9.07 4.74 7.95
C LYS A 20 10.09 5.49 7.09
N ALA A 21 10.74 4.78 6.16
CA ALA A 21 11.72 5.37 5.26
C ALA A 21 11.08 6.39 4.29
N GLY A 22 9.91 6.05 3.72
CA GLY A 22 9.16 6.94 2.83
C GLY A 22 8.68 8.21 3.53
N ILE A 23 8.20 8.10 4.76
CA ILE A 23 7.82 9.27 5.57
C ILE A 23 9.04 10.15 5.89
N ARG A 24 10.19 9.53 6.21
CA ARG A 24 11.44 10.27 6.39
C ARG A 24 11.84 11.01 5.11
N PHE A 25 11.75 10.35 3.98
CA PHE A 25 12.00 10.94 2.67
C PHE A 25 11.06 12.13 2.40
N CYS A 26 9.76 11.99 2.71
CA CYS A 26 8.81 13.10 2.62
C CYS A 26 9.22 14.28 3.51
N LYS A 27 9.64 14.01 4.75
CA LYS A 27 10.10 15.05 5.68
C LYS A 27 11.32 15.82 5.12
N GLU A 28 12.29 15.10 4.60
CA GLU A 28 13.52 15.68 4.06
C GLU A 28 13.30 16.51 2.79
N THR A 29 12.36 16.08 1.96
CA THR A 29 12.02 16.75 0.69
C THR A 29 10.93 17.80 0.81
N GLY A 30 10.27 17.89 1.96
CA GLY A 30 9.11 18.76 2.16
C GLY A 30 7.85 18.25 1.46
N ALA A 31 7.81 16.98 1.04
CA ALA A 31 6.68 16.37 0.39
C ALA A 31 5.61 15.93 1.40
N ARG A 32 4.35 15.89 0.95
CA ARG A 32 3.28 15.19 1.66
C ARG A 32 3.23 13.72 1.24
N ALA A 33 2.58 12.88 2.03
CA ALA A 33 2.39 11.47 1.74
C ALA A 33 0.91 11.11 1.54
N THR A 34 0.65 10.12 0.72
CA THR A 34 -0.57 9.30 0.78
C THR A 34 -0.14 7.86 1.00
N VAL A 35 -0.63 7.24 2.07
CA VAL A 35 -0.42 5.82 2.33
C VAL A 35 -1.63 5.03 1.83
N LEU A 36 -1.37 4.02 1.03
CA LEU A 36 -2.39 3.14 0.45
C LEU A 36 -2.22 1.72 0.99
N THR A 37 -3.31 1.10 1.42
CA THR A 37 -3.36 -0.35 1.60
C THR A 37 -4.40 -0.96 0.66
N VAL A 38 -4.06 -2.09 0.06
CA VAL A 38 -4.94 -2.83 -0.84
C VAL A 38 -5.20 -4.20 -0.22
N THR A 39 -6.47 -4.53 -0.04
CA THR A 39 -6.93 -5.84 0.39
C THR A 39 -7.49 -6.63 -0.78
N LEU A 40 -7.47 -7.97 -0.69
CA LEU A 40 -8.07 -8.82 -1.71
C LEU A 40 -9.57 -8.95 -1.46
N PRO A 41 -10.41 -8.88 -2.52
CA PRO A 41 -11.83 -9.15 -2.42
C PRO A 41 -12.10 -10.58 -1.98
N PHE A 42 -13.32 -10.83 -1.49
CA PHE A 42 -13.76 -12.19 -1.18
C PHE A 42 -13.72 -13.08 -2.44
N PRO A 43 -13.12 -14.27 -2.38
CA PRO A 43 -13.08 -15.18 -3.53
C PRO A 43 -14.49 -15.58 -3.97
N ASN A 44 -14.78 -15.45 -5.27
CA ASN A 44 -16.01 -15.98 -5.83
C ASN A 44 -16.01 -17.51 -5.72
N SER A 45 -16.98 -18.07 -4.99
CA SER A 45 -17.16 -19.51 -4.86
C SER A 45 -18.53 -19.92 -5.44
N PRO A 46 -18.61 -21.03 -6.18
CA PRO A 46 -19.91 -21.57 -6.60
C PRO A 46 -20.80 -22.07 -5.43
N LEU A 47 -20.27 -22.14 -4.21
CA LEU A 47 -21.00 -22.47 -2.98
C LEU A 47 -21.63 -21.22 -2.31
N ALA A 48 -22.03 -20.25 -3.11
CA ALA A 48 -22.48 -18.92 -2.70
C ALA A 48 -23.68 -18.88 -1.73
N GLU A 49 -24.49 -19.95 -1.63
CA GLU A 49 -25.65 -19.96 -0.73
C GLU A 49 -25.27 -19.97 0.77
N TYR A 50 -24.10 -20.52 1.09
CA TYR A 50 -23.54 -20.45 2.44
C TYR A 50 -22.69 -19.20 2.70
N ALA A 51 -22.49 -18.39 1.67
CA ALA A 51 -21.44 -17.40 1.61
C ALA A 51 -21.82 -16.01 2.19
N ALA A 52 -23.09 -15.67 2.36
CA ALA A 52 -23.49 -14.30 2.74
C ALA A 52 -22.91 -13.88 4.09
N ALA A 53 -23.07 -14.70 5.14
CA ALA A 53 -22.49 -14.41 6.46
C ALA A 53 -20.96 -14.49 6.45
N THR A 54 -20.40 -15.47 5.73
CA THR A 54 -18.94 -15.64 5.58
C THR A 54 -18.34 -14.49 4.80
N HIS A 55 -19.00 -14.02 3.75
CA HIS A 55 -18.61 -12.85 2.98
C HIS A 55 -18.57 -11.60 3.85
N ALA A 56 -19.63 -11.36 4.63
CA ALA A 56 -19.70 -10.22 5.53
C ALA A 56 -18.60 -10.26 6.61
N MET A 57 -18.30 -11.44 7.17
CA MET A 57 -17.20 -11.63 8.12
C MET A 57 -15.83 -11.39 7.48
N TYR A 58 -15.65 -11.85 6.26
CA TYR A 58 -14.41 -11.62 5.52
C TYR A 58 -14.20 -10.13 5.25
N ASP A 59 -15.22 -9.44 4.74
CA ASP A 59 -15.14 -8.01 4.45
C ASP A 59 -14.88 -7.19 5.72
N ALA A 60 -15.53 -7.53 6.84
CA ALA A 60 -15.28 -6.90 8.12
C ALA A 60 -13.83 -7.12 8.61
N GLY A 61 -13.31 -8.33 8.42
CA GLY A 61 -11.93 -8.66 8.75
C GLY A 61 -10.92 -7.91 7.89
N MET A 62 -11.17 -7.80 6.59
CA MET A 62 -10.32 -7.04 5.66
C MET A 62 -10.35 -5.54 5.95
N LYS A 63 -11.53 -5.00 6.25
CA LYS A 63 -11.67 -3.60 6.67
C LYS A 63 -10.88 -3.32 7.95
N LYS A 64 -11.01 -4.19 8.95
CA LYS A 64 -10.26 -4.07 10.20
C LYS A 64 -8.75 -4.11 9.96
N ALA A 65 -8.28 -5.05 9.16
CA ALA A 65 -6.86 -5.15 8.80
C ALA A 65 -6.35 -3.89 8.08
N ALA A 66 -7.15 -3.36 7.15
CA ALA A 66 -6.82 -2.12 6.45
C ALA A 66 -6.76 -0.92 7.42
N ASP A 67 -7.73 -0.78 8.30
CA ASP A 67 -7.78 0.29 9.29
C ASP A 67 -6.57 0.23 10.24
N GLU A 68 -6.18 -0.94 10.69
CA GLU A 68 -4.99 -1.16 11.53
C GLU A 68 -3.69 -0.78 10.83
N ARG A 69 -3.51 -1.22 9.57
CA ARG A 69 -2.33 -0.87 8.75
C ARG A 69 -2.21 0.64 8.55
N LEU A 70 -3.32 1.28 8.21
CA LEU A 70 -3.35 2.72 7.97
C LEU A 70 -3.18 3.53 9.26
N ALA A 71 -3.68 3.04 10.39
CA ALA A 71 -3.47 3.67 11.69
C ALA A 71 -1.99 3.67 12.09
N VAL A 72 -1.27 2.57 11.84
CA VAL A 72 0.18 2.49 12.05
C VAL A 72 0.91 3.53 11.19
N ALA A 73 0.58 3.59 9.90
CA ALA A 73 1.22 4.54 8.97
C ALA A 73 0.91 6.01 9.34
N ALA A 74 -0.34 6.31 9.68
CA ALA A 74 -0.74 7.65 10.14
C ALA A 74 -0.02 8.06 11.42
N GLY A 75 0.20 7.14 12.36
CA GLY A 75 0.99 7.37 13.56
C GLY A 75 2.44 7.72 13.25
N ILE A 76 3.08 6.98 12.35
CA ILE A 76 4.45 7.25 11.90
C ILE A 76 4.57 8.65 11.27
N ALA A 77 3.62 8.99 10.40
CA ALA A 77 3.60 10.30 9.73
C ALA A 77 3.39 11.45 10.73
N ARG A 78 2.47 11.27 11.69
CA ARG A 78 2.20 12.27 12.73
C ARG A 78 3.42 12.52 13.61
N GLU A 79 4.11 11.48 14.06
CA GLU A 79 5.33 11.58 14.86
C GLU A 79 6.45 12.30 14.09
N ALA A 80 6.52 12.08 12.79
CA ALA A 80 7.50 12.75 11.94
C ALA A 80 7.12 14.20 11.56
N GLY A 81 5.87 14.61 11.80
CA GLY A 81 5.37 15.92 11.40
C GLY A 81 5.10 16.03 9.89
N VAL A 82 4.79 14.92 9.22
CA VAL A 82 4.52 14.86 7.77
C VAL A 82 3.01 14.83 7.53
N THR A 83 2.53 15.69 6.65
CA THR A 83 1.14 15.65 6.19
C THR A 83 0.88 14.36 5.42
N CYS A 84 -0.07 13.56 5.90
CA CYS A 84 -0.34 12.24 5.36
C CYS A 84 -1.83 11.97 5.24
N ALA A 85 -2.27 11.61 4.04
CA ALA A 85 -3.58 11.04 3.80
C ALA A 85 -3.50 9.51 3.76
N THR A 86 -4.60 8.83 4.03
CA THR A 86 -4.69 7.38 3.96
C THR A 86 -5.80 6.95 3.00
N ARG A 87 -5.57 5.84 2.28
CA ARG A 87 -6.55 5.25 1.35
C ARG A 87 -6.55 3.72 1.52
N ALA A 88 -7.73 3.13 1.44
CA ALA A 88 -7.92 1.69 1.41
C ALA A 88 -8.72 1.29 0.18
N HIS A 89 -8.22 0.32 -0.57
CA HIS A 89 -8.91 -0.24 -1.73
C HIS A 89 -9.00 -1.75 -1.61
N SER A 90 -9.98 -2.33 -2.28
CA SER A 90 -10.12 -3.78 -2.44
C SER A 90 -9.98 -4.09 -3.93
N ASP A 91 -8.97 -4.86 -4.29
CA ASP A 91 -8.66 -5.17 -5.69
C ASP A 91 -7.93 -6.52 -5.80
N TRP A 92 -8.26 -7.29 -6.81
CA TRP A 92 -7.55 -8.54 -7.15
C TRP A 92 -6.13 -8.30 -7.64
N GLN A 93 -5.87 -7.10 -8.16
CA GLN A 93 -4.58 -6.72 -8.71
C GLN A 93 -4.06 -5.48 -7.96
N PRO A 94 -3.38 -5.65 -6.83
CA PRO A 94 -2.92 -4.53 -6.01
C PRO A 94 -2.10 -3.49 -6.77
N PHE A 95 -1.27 -3.92 -7.73
CA PHE A 95 -0.46 -2.99 -8.53
C PHE A 95 -1.31 -1.99 -9.34
N LEU A 96 -2.49 -2.40 -9.81
CA LEU A 96 -3.40 -1.49 -10.53
C LEU A 96 -3.92 -0.40 -9.59
N SER A 97 -4.37 -0.78 -8.40
CA SER A 97 -4.78 0.18 -7.38
C SER A 97 -3.65 1.14 -7.01
N ILE A 98 -2.41 0.65 -6.93
CA ILE A 98 -1.25 1.50 -6.62
C ILE A 98 -1.03 2.53 -7.73
N VAL A 99 -0.98 2.10 -8.98
CA VAL A 99 -0.75 3.00 -10.13
C VAL A 99 -1.90 3.98 -10.29
N GLN A 100 -3.14 3.51 -10.22
CA GLN A 100 -4.33 4.37 -10.33
C GLN A 100 -4.41 5.40 -9.21
N THR A 101 -4.18 4.99 -7.96
CA THR A 101 -4.20 5.92 -6.82
C THR A 101 -3.12 6.99 -6.96
N ALA A 102 -1.93 6.61 -7.45
CA ALA A 102 -0.86 7.58 -7.69
C ALA A 102 -1.28 8.65 -8.72
N ASP A 103 -1.97 8.25 -9.78
CA ASP A 103 -2.48 9.17 -10.80
C ASP A 103 -3.64 10.03 -10.27
N GLU A 104 -4.62 9.44 -9.60
CA GLU A 104 -5.80 10.13 -9.04
C GLU A 104 -5.42 11.16 -7.97
N GLU A 105 -4.53 10.79 -7.07
CA GLU A 105 -4.03 11.67 -6.01
C GLU A 105 -2.96 12.66 -6.51
N LYS A 106 -2.60 12.57 -7.79
CA LYS A 106 -1.54 13.40 -8.41
C LYS A 106 -0.22 13.32 -7.65
N CYS A 107 0.15 12.10 -7.31
CA CYS A 107 1.47 11.83 -6.76
C CYS A 107 2.54 12.01 -7.84
N ASP A 108 3.74 12.36 -7.44
CA ASP A 108 4.88 12.53 -8.34
C ASP A 108 5.97 11.48 -8.16
N ALA A 109 5.80 10.58 -7.20
CA ALA A 109 6.61 9.37 -7.04
C ALA A 109 5.87 8.31 -6.21
N ILE A 110 6.34 7.07 -6.30
CA ILE A 110 5.90 5.94 -5.48
C ILE A 110 7.11 5.47 -4.66
N PHE A 111 6.92 5.25 -3.35
CA PHE A 111 7.94 4.71 -2.45
C PHE A 111 7.42 3.42 -1.84
N MET A 112 7.99 2.27 -2.18
CA MET A 112 7.44 0.98 -1.80
C MET A 112 8.50 -0.03 -1.40
N ALA A 113 8.11 -1.03 -0.62
CA ALA A 113 8.95 -2.17 -0.29
C ALA A 113 9.26 -3.02 -1.52
N SER A 114 10.42 -3.67 -1.52
CA SER A 114 10.81 -4.58 -2.60
C SER A 114 9.94 -5.83 -2.69
N HIS A 115 9.33 -6.26 -1.58
CA HIS A 115 8.38 -7.37 -1.50
C HIS A 115 7.42 -7.18 -0.33
N GLY A 116 6.30 -7.89 -0.35
CA GLY A 116 5.29 -7.86 0.70
C GLY A 116 5.23 -9.19 1.48
N ARG A 117 4.04 -9.52 1.99
CA ARG A 117 3.78 -10.71 2.82
C ARG A 117 4.10 -12.03 2.15
N ARG A 118 4.02 -12.09 0.82
CA ARG A 118 4.29 -13.29 0.02
C ARG A 118 5.72 -13.34 -0.49
N GLY A 119 6.61 -12.47 0.01
CA GLY A 119 8.01 -12.46 -0.35
C GLY A 119 8.70 -13.78 -0.01
N ILE A 120 9.40 -14.36 -0.98
CA ILE A 120 10.22 -15.55 -0.79
C ILE A 120 11.63 -15.10 -0.43
N ALA A 121 12.25 -15.77 0.55
CA ALA A 121 13.64 -15.50 0.92
C ALA A 121 14.57 -15.61 -0.31
N GLY A 122 15.38 -14.58 -0.56
CA GLY A 122 16.29 -14.53 -1.71
C GLY A 122 15.72 -13.87 -2.98
N LEU A 123 14.42 -13.53 -3.04
CA LEU A 123 13.87 -12.74 -4.13
C LEU A 123 14.29 -11.28 -4.01
N LEU A 124 14.84 -10.73 -5.09
CA LEU A 124 15.24 -9.32 -5.15
C LEU A 124 14.02 -8.39 -5.20
N LEU A 125 12.99 -8.77 -5.97
CA LEU A 125 11.75 -8.02 -6.12
C LEU A 125 10.54 -8.94 -6.07
N GLY A 126 9.51 -8.54 -5.32
CA GLY A 126 8.22 -9.20 -5.32
C GLY A 126 7.44 -8.93 -6.62
N SER A 127 6.44 -9.78 -6.90
CA SER A 127 5.66 -9.72 -8.13
C SER A 127 4.91 -8.40 -8.28
N GLU A 128 4.31 -7.89 -7.21
CA GLU A 128 3.58 -6.61 -7.25
C GLU A 128 4.51 -5.43 -7.49
N THR A 129 5.69 -5.43 -6.87
CA THR A 129 6.71 -4.40 -7.09
C THR A 129 7.18 -4.38 -8.54
N GLN A 130 7.42 -5.55 -9.14
CA GLN A 130 7.77 -5.66 -10.56
C GLN A 130 6.67 -5.11 -11.47
N LYS A 131 5.41 -5.39 -11.18
CA LYS A 131 4.28 -4.87 -11.95
C LYS A 131 4.12 -3.36 -11.82
N VAL A 132 4.32 -2.81 -10.63
CA VAL A 132 4.32 -1.35 -10.44
C VAL A 132 5.43 -0.70 -11.26
N LEU A 133 6.65 -1.23 -11.21
CA LEU A 133 7.79 -0.75 -12.01
C LEU A 133 7.51 -0.79 -13.51
N THR A 134 6.81 -1.83 -13.98
CA THR A 134 6.48 -2.00 -15.40
C THR A 134 5.39 -1.04 -15.87
N HIS A 135 4.40 -0.76 -15.04
CA HIS A 135 3.19 -0.04 -15.44
C HIS A 135 3.14 1.42 -14.98
N SER A 136 3.93 1.80 -13.99
CA SER A 136 3.97 3.18 -13.52
C SER A 136 4.75 4.08 -14.48
N LYS A 137 4.22 5.27 -14.71
CA LYS A 137 4.93 6.36 -15.41
C LYS A 137 5.72 7.25 -14.45
N LEU A 138 5.51 7.06 -13.15
CA LEU A 138 6.17 7.83 -12.11
C LEU A 138 7.47 7.16 -11.67
N PRO A 139 8.44 7.93 -11.16
CA PRO A 139 9.59 7.37 -10.45
C PRO A 139 9.14 6.46 -9.31
N VAL A 140 9.80 5.32 -9.16
CA VAL A 140 9.53 4.37 -8.09
C VAL A 140 10.81 4.15 -7.28
N VAL A 141 10.75 4.49 -6.00
CA VAL A 141 11.81 4.18 -5.04
C VAL A 141 11.48 2.83 -4.39
N VAL A 142 12.39 1.89 -4.51
CA VAL A 142 12.23 0.54 -3.96
C VAL A 142 13.10 0.39 -2.72
N TYR A 143 12.44 0.17 -1.58
CA TYR A 143 13.09 -0.08 -0.29
C TYR A 143 13.33 -1.58 -0.09
N ARG A 144 14.55 -1.95 0.26
CA ARG A 144 14.98 -3.34 0.45
C ARG A 144 15.28 -3.65 1.90
#